data_f4144072d1543d9c4807c3952e79d444
#
_entry.id   f4144072d1543d9c4807c3952e79d444
#
_cell.length_a   1.000
_cell.length_b   1.000
_cell.length_c   1.000
_cell.angle_alpha   90.00
_cell.angle_beta   90.00
_cell.angle_gamma   90.00
#
_symmetry.space_group_name_H-M   'P 1'
#
loop_
_entity.id
_entity.type
_entity.pdbx_description
1 polymer ?
#
loop_
_entity_poly.entity_id
_entity_poly.type
_entity_poly.pdbx_seq_one_letter_code
_entity_poly.pdbx_strand_id
1 'polypeptide(L)' 'LLGVSPHRGRFKAQIRVNGKVRNLGLFDSPEVAHKVYLAHKRLMHPGNTL' A
#
# COMPACT_ATOMS: atom_id res chain seq x y z
N LEU A 1 7.24 6.86 -2.71
CA LEU A 1 5.79 6.88 -2.71
C LEU A 1 5.26 6.45 -1.35
N LEU A 2 4.14 6.99 -0.97
CA LEU A 2 3.52 6.62 0.29
C LEU A 2 3.14 5.15 0.30
N GLY A 3 3.45 4.49 1.41
CA GLY A 3 3.11 3.09 1.57
C GLY A 3 3.98 2.13 0.79
N VAL A 4 5.02 2.62 0.13
CA VAL A 4 5.90 1.79 -0.68
C VAL A 4 7.33 1.93 -0.17
N SER A 5 7.99 0.80 0.04
CA SER A 5 9.38 0.78 0.47
C SER A 5 10.19 -0.15 -0.42
N PRO A 6 11.44 0.20 -0.71
CA PRO A 6 12.29 -0.69 -1.48
C PRO A 6 12.67 -1.91 -0.65
N HIS A 7 12.78 -3.06 -1.32
CA HIS A 7 13.13 -4.29 -0.64
C HIS A 7 13.81 -5.23 -1.61
N ARG A 8 15.14 -5.29 -1.54
CA ARG A 8 15.95 -6.20 -2.35
C ARG A 8 15.60 -6.15 -3.84
N GLY A 9 15.60 -4.96 -4.41
CA GLY A 9 15.30 -4.80 -5.82
C GLY A 9 13.84 -4.83 -6.16
N ARG A 10 12.98 -4.97 -5.15
CA ARG A 10 11.52 -4.92 -5.34
C ARG A 10 10.94 -3.85 -4.44
N PHE A 11 9.64 -3.68 -4.51
CA PHE A 11 8.96 -2.65 -3.76
C PHE A 11 7.85 -3.27 -2.94
N LYS A 12 7.88 -2.99 -1.66
CA LYS A 12 6.93 -3.54 -0.71
C LYS A 12 5.85 -2.52 -0.44
N ALA A 13 4.61 -2.92 -0.61
CA ALA A 13 3.48 -2.05 -0.31
C ALA A 13 2.96 -2.36 1.09
N GLN A 14 2.72 -1.32 1.86
CA GLN A 14 2.21 -1.44 3.21
C GLN A 14 1.13 -0.40 3.43
N ILE A 15 0.17 -0.75 4.27
CA ILE A 15 -0.86 0.19 4.66
C ILE A 15 -1.00 0.16 6.18
N ARG A 16 -1.24 1.31 6.77
CA ARG A 16 -1.40 1.43 8.20
C ARG A 16 -2.85 1.74 8.51
N VAL A 17 -3.45 0.86 9.31
CA VAL A 17 -4.85 1.01 9.69
C VAL A 17 -4.96 0.81 11.18
N ASN A 18 -5.52 1.79 11.88
CA ASN A 18 -5.73 1.73 13.32
C ASN A 18 -4.45 1.39 14.09
N GLY A 19 -3.33 1.96 13.67
CA GLY A 19 -2.06 1.73 14.32
C GLY A 19 -1.40 0.42 13.95
N LYS A 20 -2.01 -0.36 13.08
CA LYS A 20 -1.43 -1.64 12.64
C LYS A 20 -0.99 -1.54 11.20
N VAL A 21 0.16 -2.10 10.91
CA VAL A 21 0.72 -2.11 9.57
C VAL A 21 0.38 -3.43 8.90
N ARG A 22 -0.16 -3.35 7.69
CA ARG A 22 -0.46 -4.53 6.89
C ARG A 22 0.39 -4.54 5.64
N ASN A 23 0.99 -5.67 5.35
CA ASN A 23 1.77 -5.84 4.13
C ASN A 23 0.83 -6.23 3.00
N LEU A 24 0.96 -5.52 1.89
CA LEU A 24 0.12 -5.79 0.72
C LEU A 24 0.83 -6.69 -0.28
N GLY A 25 2.14 -6.81 -0.16
CA GLY A 25 2.90 -7.69 -1.01
C GLY A 25 4.11 -7.00 -1.61
N LEU A 26 4.86 -7.76 -2.40
CA LEU A 26 6.04 -7.26 -3.08
C LEU A 26 5.73 -7.10 -4.56
N PHE A 27 6.24 -6.04 -5.15
CA PHE A 27 5.98 -5.73 -6.55
C PHE A 27 7.28 -5.31 -7.22
N ASP A 28 7.34 -5.49 -8.53
CA ASP A 28 8.54 -5.14 -9.27
C ASP A 28 8.66 -3.65 -9.56
N SER A 29 7.58 -2.93 -9.39
CA SER A 29 7.54 -1.52 -9.72
C SER A 29 6.92 -0.73 -8.58
N PRO A 30 7.47 0.43 -8.24
CA PRO A 30 6.89 1.27 -7.19
C PRO A 30 5.52 1.79 -7.61
N GLU A 31 5.30 1.97 -8.89
CA GLU A 31 4.02 2.43 -9.38
C GLU A 31 2.93 1.39 -9.15
N VAL A 32 3.25 0.14 -9.42
CA VAL A 32 2.31 -0.96 -9.20
C VAL A 32 2.02 -1.09 -7.71
N ALA A 33 3.07 -1.04 -6.89
CA ALA A 33 2.90 -1.12 -5.44
C ALA A 33 2.01 0.01 -4.93
N HIS A 34 2.21 1.20 -5.46
CA HIS A 34 1.42 2.35 -5.05
C HIS A 34 -0.04 2.21 -5.47
N LYS A 35 -0.28 1.65 -6.65
CA LYS A 35 -1.64 1.40 -7.10
C LYS A 35 -2.36 0.43 -6.17
N VAL A 36 -1.67 -0.63 -5.78
CA VAL A 36 -2.24 -1.60 -4.86
C VAL A 36 -2.52 -0.95 -3.51
N TYR A 37 -1.58 -0.14 -3.05
CA TYR A 37 -1.76 0.58 -1.80
C TYR A 37 -3.02 1.46 -1.85
N LEU A 38 -3.18 2.22 -2.92
CA LEU A 38 -4.34 3.10 -3.05
C LEU A 38 -5.65 2.30 -3.12
N ALA A 39 -5.64 1.19 -3.83
CA ALA A 39 -6.82 0.35 -3.94
C ALA A 39 -7.23 -0.19 -2.57
N HIS A 40 -6.27 -0.66 -1.80
CA HIS A 40 -6.57 -1.16 -0.47
C HIS A 40 -7.00 -0.05 0.48
N LYS A 41 -6.39 1.11 0.35
CA LYS A 41 -6.78 2.25 1.16
C LYS A 41 -8.24 2.62 0.93
N ARG A 42 -8.66 2.59 -0.32
CA ARG A 42 -10.06 2.90 -0.65
C ARG A 42 -11.01 1.84 -0.11
N LEU A 43 -10.60 0.58 -0.18
CA LEU A 43 -11.42 -0.51 0.36
C LEU A 43 -11.53 -0.42 1.88
N MET A 44 -10.45 -0.01 2.53
CA MET A 44 -10.43 0.07 3.99
C MET A 44 -11.21 1.25 4.54
N HIS A 45 -11.52 2.20 3.68
CA HIS A 45 -12.31 3.35 4.08
C HIS A 45 -13.53 3.48 3.18
N PRO A 46 -14.36 2.44 3.11
CA PRO A 46 -15.54 2.46 2.25
C PRO A 46 -16.54 3.48 2.78
N GLY A 47 -17.15 4.17 1.85
CA GLY A 47 -18.11 5.17 2.24
C GLY A 47 -17.52 6.39 2.88
N ASN A 48 -16.25 6.44 3.03
CA ASN A 48 -15.60 7.59 3.58
C ASN A 48 -15.57 8.71 2.56
N THR A 49 -15.86 9.88 3.00
CA THR A 49 -15.92 11.01 2.10
C THR A 49 -14.57 11.57 1.78
N LEU A 50 -13.60 11.09 2.35
CA LEU A 50 -12.28 11.65 2.10
C LEU A 50 -11.66 11.27 0.88
#